data_36f1cc484b2c659d049c167934d9ba61
#
_entry.id   36f1cc484b2c659d049c167934d9ba61
#
_cell.length_a   1.000
_cell.length_b   1.000
_cell.length_c   1.000
_cell.angle_alpha   90.00
_cell.angle_beta   90.00
_cell.angle_gamma   90.00
#
_symmetry.space_group_name_H-M   'P 1'
#
loop_
_entity.id
_entity.type
_entity.pdbx_description
1 polymer ?
#
loop_
_entity_poly.entity_id
_entity_poly.type
_entity_poly.pdbx_seq_one_letter_code
_entity_poly.pdbx_strand_id
1 'polypeptide(L)'
;MAARRGRNWVAYGIVALLLVGVAAAALKLAGPQAVETTTVVSAYPSQTYTLLNATGYVVPQRKAAVASKAQGRLEWLGVLEGTHVKKDEVIARLESADVKAQLAQAKAQIQVAQANLALQRAELKNAQISLRRSAILAPSGAVPAAQYDADLARYDKARASIDNSRAAIVSAEANAQAAQVAVDQTVIRAPFDGVVIEKHANVGDNITPFSQASDSKGAVVTIADMETLEVEADVAESNIGKITVDEPCELQLDALPELRLAGRVSRIVPTVDRSKATVLVKVRFVDRDDRVLPDMSAKIAFLTKPVSPKDRQPVVAVQPAAIAERDGRKVAFLIKDDTVREVPVTTGVALGDLVAVSGVRPGDVLVRAPNEHIKDGVKVTVVKK
;
A
#
# COMPACT_ATOMS: atom_id res chain seq x y z
N MET A 1 -77.25 69.80 -45.30
CA MET A 1 -76.29 69.83 -44.17
C MET A 1 -76.05 68.39 -43.71
N ALA A 2 -75.05 67.74 -44.11
CA ALA A 2 -74.69 66.36 -43.63
C ALA A 2 -73.22 66.38 -43.19
N ALA A 3 -73.07 66.13 -41.92
CA ALA A 3 -71.82 66.30 -41.18
C ALA A 3 -70.78 65.18 -41.44
N ARG A 4 -69.52 65.57 -41.67
CA ARG A 4 -68.32 64.71 -41.69
C ARG A 4 -68.11 64.02 -40.35
N ARG A 5 -68.35 62.72 -40.27
CA ARG A 5 -68.08 61.91 -39.06
C ARG A 5 -67.39 60.57 -39.38
N GLY A 6 -66.42 60.59 -40.25
CA GLY A 6 -65.79 59.36 -40.70
C GLY A 6 -64.25 59.26 -40.60
N ARG A 7 -63.51 60.32 -40.15
CA ARG A 7 -62.04 60.40 -40.30
C ARG A 7 -61.27 60.07 -39.00
N ASN A 8 -61.97 60.06 -37.91
CA ASN A 8 -61.28 59.74 -36.59
C ASN A 8 -61.17 58.27 -36.23
N TRP A 9 -62.01 57.40 -36.81
CA TRP A 9 -61.96 55.99 -36.55
C TRP A 9 -60.69 55.30 -37.06
N VAL A 10 -60.19 55.79 -38.26
CA VAL A 10 -58.94 55.29 -38.85
C VAL A 10 -57.75 55.73 -37.98
N ALA A 11 -57.77 56.94 -37.45
CA ALA A 11 -56.74 57.41 -36.51
C ALA A 11 -56.74 56.65 -35.19
N TYR A 12 -57.90 56.33 -34.66
CA TYR A 12 -57.98 55.45 -33.43
C TYR A 12 -57.54 53.99 -33.69
N GLY A 13 -57.82 53.48 -34.88
CA GLY A 13 -57.34 52.15 -35.30
C GLY A 13 -55.81 52.08 -35.42
N ILE A 14 -55.17 53.12 -35.99
CA ILE A 14 -53.72 53.22 -36.11
C ILE A 14 -53.05 53.33 -34.71
N VAL A 15 -53.62 54.13 -33.81
CA VAL A 15 -53.12 54.26 -32.42
C VAL A 15 -53.30 52.95 -31.62
N ALA A 16 -54.42 52.26 -31.77
CA ALA A 16 -54.65 50.98 -31.19
C ALA A 16 -53.64 49.89 -31.69
N LEU A 17 -53.37 49.92 -33.03
CA LEU A 17 -52.38 49.02 -33.68
C LEU A 17 -50.95 49.32 -33.20
N LEU A 18 -50.59 50.58 -33.01
CA LEU A 18 -49.32 51.02 -32.45
C LEU A 18 -49.18 50.64 -30.95
N LEU A 19 -50.26 50.81 -30.19
CA LEU A 19 -50.25 50.34 -28.76
C LEU A 19 -50.15 48.83 -28.66
N VAL A 20 -50.82 48.06 -29.51
CA VAL A 20 -50.69 46.60 -29.55
C VAL A 20 -49.29 46.21 -30.03
N GLY A 21 -48.72 46.91 -31.01
CA GLY A 21 -47.34 46.69 -31.44
C GLY A 21 -46.31 46.96 -30.33
N VAL A 22 -46.48 48.07 -29.60
CA VAL A 22 -45.60 48.39 -28.45
C VAL A 22 -45.78 47.40 -27.31
N ALA A 23 -47.03 47.00 -27.02
CA ALA A 23 -47.30 45.97 -26.00
C ALA A 23 -46.74 44.56 -26.38
N ALA A 24 -46.85 44.18 -27.67
CA ALA A 24 -46.26 42.94 -28.16
C ALA A 24 -44.72 42.99 -28.20
N ALA A 25 -44.12 44.15 -28.50
CA ALA A 25 -42.67 44.34 -28.42
C ALA A 25 -42.20 44.34 -26.95
N ALA A 26 -42.95 44.94 -26.01
CA ALA A 26 -42.66 44.90 -24.57
C ALA A 26 -42.80 43.49 -24.00
N LEU A 27 -43.80 42.71 -24.43
CA LEU A 27 -43.97 41.30 -24.07
C LEU A 27 -42.86 40.39 -24.63
N LYS A 28 -42.35 40.65 -25.83
CA LYS A 28 -41.19 39.93 -26.40
C LYS A 28 -39.89 40.29 -25.69
N LEU A 29 -39.72 41.51 -25.21
CA LEU A 29 -38.56 41.92 -24.40
C LEU A 29 -38.64 41.44 -22.96
N ALA A 30 -39.84 41.10 -22.44
CA ALA A 30 -40.07 40.58 -21.12
C ALA A 30 -40.11 39.04 -21.05
N GLY A 31 -39.93 38.34 -22.19
CA GLY A 31 -39.88 36.89 -22.25
C GLY A 31 -38.62 36.30 -21.56
N PRO A 32 -38.70 35.09 -21.02
CA PRO A 32 -37.52 34.45 -20.39
C PRO A 32 -36.41 34.30 -21.41
N GLN A 33 -35.24 34.77 -21.09
CA GLN A 33 -34.06 34.69 -21.97
C GLN A 33 -33.45 33.27 -21.92
N ALA A 34 -33.21 32.73 -23.11
CA ALA A 34 -32.53 31.45 -23.25
C ALA A 34 -31.03 31.61 -22.90
N VAL A 35 -30.54 30.88 -21.91
CA VAL A 35 -29.16 30.96 -21.47
C VAL A 35 -28.51 29.58 -21.40
N GLU A 36 -27.26 29.48 -21.79
CA GLU A 36 -26.42 28.33 -21.48
C GLU A 36 -25.96 28.43 -20.03
N THR A 37 -25.83 27.29 -19.38
CA THR A 37 -25.42 27.23 -17.98
C THR A 37 -24.08 26.54 -17.79
N THR A 38 -23.39 26.93 -16.76
CA THR A 38 -22.20 26.23 -16.24
C THR A 38 -22.33 26.06 -14.73
N THR A 39 -21.80 24.95 -14.21
CA THR A 39 -21.86 24.66 -12.78
C THR A 39 -20.55 25.09 -12.12
N VAL A 40 -20.67 25.67 -10.93
CA VAL A 40 -19.52 25.95 -10.07
C VAL A 40 -18.97 24.64 -9.53
N VAL A 41 -17.69 24.38 -9.73
CA VAL A 41 -17.03 23.15 -9.32
C VAL A 41 -15.94 23.40 -8.29
N SER A 42 -15.61 22.36 -7.53
CA SER A 42 -14.39 22.35 -6.72
C SER A 42 -13.23 21.88 -7.59
N ALA A 43 -12.21 22.70 -7.73
CA ALA A 43 -10.98 22.38 -8.47
C ALA A 43 -9.78 22.44 -7.52
N TYR A 44 -8.74 21.70 -7.87
CA TYR A 44 -7.51 21.67 -7.08
C TYR A 44 -6.40 22.41 -7.84
N PRO A 45 -5.72 23.39 -7.25
CA PRO A 45 -4.62 24.10 -7.89
C PRO A 45 -3.47 23.18 -8.34
N SER A 46 -3.28 22.05 -7.65
CA SER A 46 -2.30 21.02 -8.01
C SER A 46 -2.47 20.49 -9.44
N GLN A 47 -3.70 20.43 -9.96
CA GLN A 47 -3.99 19.95 -11.31
C GLN A 47 -3.32 20.78 -12.43
N THR A 48 -2.99 22.04 -12.16
CA THR A 48 -2.29 22.90 -13.13
C THR A 48 -0.86 22.47 -13.39
N TYR A 49 -0.27 21.71 -12.46
CA TYR A 49 1.11 21.22 -12.54
C TYR A 49 1.22 19.77 -12.98
N THR A 50 0.11 19.17 -13.35
CA THR A 50 0.06 17.76 -13.76
C THR A 50 0.73 17.58 -15.12
N LEU A 51 1.77 16.75 -15.15
CA LEU A 51 2.48 16.35 -16.36
C LEU A 51 1.72 15.23 -17.08
N LEU A 52 1.30 14.23 -16.32
CA LEU A 52 0.48 13.10 -16.78
C LEU A 52 -0.23 12.44 -15.61
N ASN A 53 -1.27 11.69 -15.93
CA ASN A 53 -2.00 10.86 -14.96
C ASN A 53 -1.77 9.38 -15.26
N ALA A 54 -1.70 8.58 -14.20
CA ALA A 54 -1.71 7.13 -14.28
C ALA A 54 -2.65 6.55 -13.22
N THR A 55 -2.98 5.29 -13.38
CA THR A 55 -3.74 4.51 -12.39
C THR A 55 -2.87 3.40 -11.84
N GLY A 56 -3.16 2.93 -10.65
CA GLY A 56 -2.41 1.88 -10.02
C GLY A 56 -3.06 1.38 -8.75
N TYR A 57 -2.31 0.61 -7.98
CA TYR A 57 -2.77 0.02 -6.72
C TYR A 57 -1.75 0.26 -5.62
N VAL A 58 -2.26 0.39 -4.39
CA VAL A 58 -1.42 0.44 -3.19
C VAL A 58 -0.90 -0.97 -2.90
N VAL A 59 0.41 -1.10 -2.75
CA VAL A 59 1.06 -2.37 -2.42
C VAL A 59 2.05 -2.18 -1.28
N PRO A 60 2.21 -3.15 -0.39
CA PRO A 60 3.28 -3.12 0.60
C PRO A 60 4.61 -3.47 -0.06
N GLN A 61 5.70 -2.79 0.29
CA GLN A 61 7.03 -3.16 -0.21
C GLN A 61 7.45 -4.55 0.27
N ARG A 62 7.02 -4.94 1.48
CA ARG A 62 7.26 -6.25 2.07
C ARG A 62 5.93 -6.96 2.30
N LYS A 63 5.72 -8.02 1.55
CA LYS A 63 4.59 -8.95 1.67
C LYS A 63 5.15 -10.37 1.68
N ALA A 64 4.79 -11.18 2.65
CA ALA A 64 5.25 -12.55 2.73
C ALA A 64 4.11 -13.50 3.05
N ALA A 65 3.98 -14.53 2.25
CA ALA A 65 3.19 -15.71 2.57
C ALA A 65 4.01 -16.59 3.51
N VAL A 66 3.64 -16.63 4.79
CA VAL A 66 4.36 -17.35 5.84
C VAL A 66 3.94 -18.82 5.81
N ALA A 67 4.87 -19.65 5.36
CA ALA A 67 4.71 -21.09 5.27
C ALA A 67 5.46 -21.81 6.37
N SER A 68 5.08 -23.06 6.63
CA SER A 68 5.86 -23.96 7.48
C SER A 68 7.04 -24.55 6.72
N LYS A 69 8.15 -24.79 7.42
CA LYS A 69 9.27 -25.60 6.91
C LYS A 69 9.11 -27.09 7.20
N ALA A 70 8.30 -27.43 8.21
CA ALA A 70 7.94 -28.79 8.54
C ALA A 70 6.54 -29.15 8.02
N GLN A 71 6.30 -30.42 7.77
CA GLN A 71 4.96 -30.94 7.53
C GLN A 71 4.31 -31.34 8.85
N GLY A 72 2.99 -31.20 8.94
CA GLY A 72 2.25 -31.62 10.11
C GLY A 72 0.86 -30.98 10.18
N ARG A 73 0.06 -31.46 11.12
CA ARG A 73 -1.26 -30.89 11.39
C ARG A 73 -1.12 -29.59 12.17
N LEU A 74 -1.85 -28.54 11.79
CA LEU A 74 -1.90 -27.28 12.50
C LEU A 74 -2.61 -27.48 13.84
N GLU A 75 -1.87 -27.40 14.94
CA GLU A 75 -2.38 -27.60 16.30
C GLU A 75 -2.93 -26.29 16.89
N TRP A 76 -2.27 -25.19 16.59
CA TRP A 76 -2.60 -23.87 17.14
C TRP A 76 -2.31 -22.76 16.14
N LEU A 77 -3.23 -21.78 16.09
CA LEU A 77 -3.11 -20.55 15.32
C LEU A 77 -3.48 -19.37 16.21
N GLY A 78 -2.52 -18.49 16.48
CA GLY A 78 -2.64 -17.38 17.43
C GLY A 78 -3.05 -16.06 16.83
N VAL A 79 -3.27 -15.98 15.51
CA VAL A 79 -3.55 -14.74 14.79
C VAL A 79 -4.76 -14.89 13.87
N LEU A 80 -5.44 -13.77 13.63
CA LEU A 80 -6.52 -13.60 12.67
C LEU A 80 -6.16 -12.46 11.70
N GLU A 81 -6.94 -12.31 10.63
CA GLU A 81 -6.84 -11.16 9.74
C GLU A 81 -6.98 -9.87 10.54
N GLY A 82 -6.14 -8.88 10.23
CA GLY A 82 -6.07 -7.61 10.96
C GLY A 82 -5.20 -7.62 12.22
N THR A 83 -4.68 -8.79 12.64
CA THR A 83 -3.78 -8.86 13.81
C THR A 83 -2.41 -8.28 13.47
N HIS A 84 -1.92 -7.37 14.32
CA HIS A 84 -0.55 -6.87 14.27
C HIS A 84 0.39 -7.89 14.89
N VAL A 85 1.47 -8.21 14.21
CA VAL A 85 2.50 -9.15 14.64
C VAL A 85 3.87 -8.50 14.62
N LYS A 86 4.73 -8.89 15.57
CA LYS A 86 6.13 -8.47 15.63
C LYS A 86 7.02 -9.54 15.01
N LYS A 87 8.19 -9.14 14.55
CA LYS A 87 9.22 -10.07 14.08
C LYS A 87 9.49 -11.14 15.14
N ASP A 88 9.64 -12.38 14.67
CA ASP A 88 9.87 -13.59 15.50
C ASP A 88 8.70 -13.97 16.43
N GLU A 89 7.59 -13.25 16.42
CA GLU A 89 6.37 -13.64 17.15
C GLU A 89 5.80 -14.96 16.61
N VAL A 90 5.33 -15.82 17.52
CA VAL A 90 4.76 -17.13 17.15
C VAL A 90 3.37 -16.94 16.60
N ILE A 91 3.20 -17.27 15.32
CA ILE A 91 1.92 -17.17 14.60
C ILE A 91 1.13 -18.47 14.73
N ALA A 92 1.82 -19.59 14.56
CA ALA A 92 1.19 -20.91 14.54
C ALA A 92 2.13 -21.99 15.03
N ARG A 93 1.56 -23.13 15.42
CA ARG A 93 2.30 -24.33 15.84
C ARG A 93 1.72 -25.55 15.15
N LEU A 94 2.61 -26.37 14.62
CA LEU A 94 2.27 -27.72 14.16
C LEU A 94 2.35 -28.74 15.28
N GLU A 95 1.68 -29.85 15.12
CA GLU A 95 1.83 -31.02 15.98
C GLU A 95 3.30 -31.45 16.00
N SER A 96 3.85 -31.60 17.20
CA SER A 96 5.31 -31.74 17.39
C SER A 96 5.67 -32.90 18.32
N ALA A 97 4.73 -33.79 18.63
CA ALA A 97 4.95 -34.89 19.59
C ALA A 97 6.06 -35.86 19.14
N ASP A 98 6.07 -36.23 17.88
CA ASP A 98 7.03 -37.12 17.23
C ASP A 98 8.45 -36.54 17.18
N VAL A 99 8.60 -35.30 16.72
CA VAL A 99 9.91 -34.63 16.64
C VAL A 99 10.47 -34.31 18.02
N LYS A 100 9.62 -34.01 19.02
CA LYS A 100 10.05 -33.87 20.43
C LYS A 100 10.55 -35.20 21.03
N ALA A 101 9.90 -36.31 20.70
CA ALA A 101 10.37 -37.64 21.11
C ALA A 101 11.73 -37.96 20.48
N GLN A 102 11.94 -37.65 19.19
CA GLN A 102 13.25 -37.81 18.53
C GLN A 102 14.34 -36.94 19.17
N LEU A 103 14.02 -35.70 19.55
CA LEU A 103 14.96 -34.83 20.28
C LEU A 103 15.32 -35.41 21.65
N ALA A 104 14.33 -35.94 22.38
CA ALA A 104 14.57 -36.58 23.66
C ALA A 104 15.50 -37.80 23.51
N GLN A 105 15.29 -38.62 22.48
CA GLN A 105 16.15 -39.76 22.16
C GLN A 105 17.58 -39.30 21.83
N ALA A 106 17.74 -38.27 20.98
CA ALA A 106 19.06 -37.76 20.65
C ALA A 106 19.81 -37.18 21.87
N LYS A 107 19.10 -36.48 22.75
CA LYS A 107 19.65 -35.99 24.02
C LYS A 107 20.09 -37.14 24.95
N ALA A 108 19.33 -38.24 25.03
CA ALA A 108 19.72 -39.42 25.77
C ALA A 108 21.01 -40.04 25.21
N GLN A 109 21.20 -39.99 23.88
CA GLN A 109 22.42 -40.51 23.23
C GLN A 109 23.68 -39.73 23.65
N ILE A 110 23.57 -38.43 23.89
CA ILE A 110 24.68 -37.61 24.44
C ILE A 110 25.05 -38.13 25.82
N GLN A 111 24.07 -38.44 26.69
CA GLN A 111 24.34 -38.97 28.03
C GLN A 111 25.07 -40.32 27.98
N VAL A 112 24.67 -41.20 27.04
CA VAL A 112 25.37 -42.49 26.82
C VAL A 112 26.81 -42.27 26.40
N ALA A 113 27.07 -41.36 25.43
CA ALA A 113 28.41 -41.03 24.99
C ALA A 113 29.28 -40.43 26.11
N GLN A 114 28.69 -39.57 26.94
CA GLN A 114 29.37 -39.01 28.11
C GLN A 114 29.72 -40.06 29.17
N ALA A 115 28.81 -41.03 29.42
CA ALA A 115 29.08 -42.13 30.32
C ALA A 115 30.23 -43.03 29.80
N ASN A 116 30.25 -43.28 28.47
CA ASN A 116 31.34 -43.99 27.84
C ASN A 116 32.69 -43.24 27.97
N LEU A 117 32.72 -41.93 27.82
CA LEU A 117 33.92 -41.14 28.07
C LEU A 117 34.38 -41.26 29.53
N ALA A 118 33.48 -41.25 30.48
CA ALA A 118 33.81 -41.45 31.88
C ALA A 118 34.46 -42.82 32.16
N LEU A 119 33.94 -43.88 31.52
CA LEU A 119 34.51 -45.22 31.57
C LEU A 119 35.95 -45.23 30.99
N GLN A 120 36.15 -44.63 29.80
CA GLN A 120 37.48 -44.58 29.16
C GLN A 120 38.46 -43.72 29.97
N ARG A 121 38.02 -42.68 30.67
CA ARG A 121 38.85 -41.91 31.61
C ARG A 121 39.33 -42.73 32.79
N ALA A 122 38.50 -43.61 33.33
CA ALA A 122 38.88 -44.52 34.39
C ALA A 122 39.92 -45.51 33.90
N GLU A 123 39.75 -46.09 32.71
CA GLU A 123 40.73 -46.98 32.10
C GLU A 123 42.08 -46.28 31.81
N LEU A 124 42.05 -45.06 31.25
CA LEU A 124 43.28 -44.26 31.06
C LEU A 124 44.02 -44.03 32.39
N LYS A 125 43.30 -43.71 33.47
CA LYS A 125 43.88 -43.54 34.81
C LYS A 125 44.56 -44.81 35.28
N ASN A 126 43.93 -45.98 35.07
CA ASN A 126 44.49 -47.26 35.41
C ASN A 126 45.76 -47.59 34.64
N ALA A 127 45.72 -47.38 33.28
CA ALA A 127 46.87 -47.57 32.41
C ALA A 127 48.04 -46.64 32.79
N GLN A 128 47.71 -45.36 33.09
CA GLN A 128 48.71 -44.39 33.57
C GLN A 128 49.39 -44.75 34.84
N ILE A 129 48.67 -45.30 35.83
CA ILE A 129 49.23 -45.80 37.10
C ILE A 129 50.15 -46.97 36.81
N SER A 130 49.74 -47.97 35.98
CA SER A 130 50.55 -49.14 35.63
C SER A 130 51.83 -48.71 34.90
N LEU A 131 51.73 -47.86 33.89
CA LEU A 131 52.91 -47.35 33.16
C LEU A 131 53.87 -46.63 34.12
N ARG A 132 53.37 -45.76 34.98
CA ARG A 132 54.22 -45.03 35.96
C ARG A 132 54.95 -46.00 36.87
N ARG A 133 54.32 -47.07 37.31
CA ARG A 133 54.94 -48.12 38.16
C ARG A 133 56.04 -48.87 37.43
N SER A 134 55.75 -49.34 36.19
CA SER A 134 56.77 -50.09 35.40
C SER A 134 57.93 -49.15 34.97
N ALA A 135 57.65 -47.85 34.64
CA ALA A 135 58.71 -46.89 34.34
C ALA A 135 59.72 -46.67 35.49
N ILE A 136 59.23 -46.72 36.77
CA ILE A 136 60.11 -46.53 37.92
C ILE A 136 60.91 -47.81 38.19
N LEU A 137 60.36 -49.03 37.92
CA LEU A 137 60.98 -50.30 38.25
C LEU A 137 61.83 -50.87 37.15
N ALA A 138 61.63 -50.52 35.91
CA ALA A 138 62.35 -51.03 34.73
C ALA A 138 63.86 -50.76 34.76
N PRO A 139 64.39 -49.52 35.17
CA PRO A 139 65.81 -49.23 35.27
C PRO A 139 66.58 -50.14 36.32
N SER A 140 65.85 -50.61 37.31
CA SER A 140 66.45 -51.50 38.33
C SER A 140 66.42 -53.03 37.95
N GLY A 141 65.84 -53.35 36.77
CA GLY A 141 65.65 -54.71 36.32
C GLY A 141 64.57 -55.51 37.08
N ALA A 142 63.79 -54.86 37.97
CA ALA A 142 62.73 -55.45 38.74
C ALA A 142 61.48 -55.80 37.90
N VAL A 143 61.36 -55.23 36.67
CA VAL A 143 60.31 -55.49 35.70
C VAL A 143 60.94 -55.76 34.32
N PRO A 144 60.51 -56.79 33.55
CA PRO A 144 60.95 -57.02 32.17
C PRO A 144 60.67 -55.88 31.24
N ALA A 145 61.58 -55.60 30.27
CA ALA A 145 61.38 -54.56 29.29
C ALA A 145 60.05 -54.72 28.48
N ALA A 146 59.75 -56.00 28.15
CA ALA A 146 58.49 -56.30 27.45
C ALA A 146 57.23 -55.94 28.26
N GLN A 147 57.29 -55.95 29.61
CA GLN A 147 56.18 -55.52 30.45
C GLN A 147 56.01 -53.95 30.40
N TYR A 148 57.12 -53.21 30.39
CA TYR A 148 57.11 -51.78 30.25
C TYR A 148 56.52 -51.34 28.84
N ASP A 149 56.96 -52.00 27.76
CA ASP A 149 56.47 -51.76 26.40
C ASP A 149 54.96 -52.07 26.30
N ALA A 150 54.46 -53.15 26.98
CA ALA A 150 53.05 -53.48 27.02
C ALA A 150 52.24 -52.44 27.78
N ASP A 151 52.75 -51.91 28.93
CA ASP A 151 52.09 -50.89 29.71
C ASP A 151 52.03 -49.52 28.95
N LEU A 152 53.09 -49.20 28.17
CA LEU A 152 53.13 -48.05 27.32
C LEU A 152 52.10 -48.16 26.17
N ALA A 153 52.07 -49.29 25.50
CA ALA A 153 51.07 -49.51 24.44
C ALA A 153 49.64 -49.45 24.95
N ARG A 154 49.40 -49.99 26.16
CA ARG A 154 48.09 -49.90 26.84
C ARG A 154 47.70 -48.45 27.17
N TYR A 155 48.63 -47.64 27.67
CA TYR A 155 48.42 -46.21 27.92
C TYR A 155 48.08 -45.47 26.64
N ASP A 156 48.86 -45.64 25.56
CA ASP A 156 48.63 -44.98 24.28
C ASP A 156 47.29 -45.40 23.67
N LYS A 157 46.91 -46.66 23.74
CA LYS A 157 45.58 -47.17 23.36
C LYS A 157 44.45 -46.50 24.17
N ALA A 158 44.59 -46.41 25.51
CA ALA A 158 43.60 -45.79 26.34
C ALA A 158 43.46 -44.29 26.06
N ARG A 159 44.56 -43.59 25.75
CA ARG A 159 44.57 -42.18 25.33
C ARG A 159 43.82 -42.01 24.02
N ALA A 160 44.12 -42.84 23.02
CA ALA A 160 43.39 -42.81 21.74
C ALA A 160 41.89 -43.10 21.89
N SER A 161 41.53 -43.99 22.86
CA SER A 161 40.13 -44.29 23.18
C SER A 161 39.40 -43.08 23.80
N ILE A 162 40.05 -42.20 24.53
CA ILE A 162 39.53 -40.95 25.03
C ILE A 162 39.17 -40.02 23.85
N ASP A 163 40.09 -39.86 22.88
CA ASP A 163 39.86 -39.00 21.73
C ASP A 163 38.71 -39.49 20.85
N ASN A 164 38.62 -40.84 20.66
CA ASN A 164 37.47 -41.45 20.01
C ASN A 164 36.15 -41.20 20.77
N SER A 165 36.15 -41.34 22.10
CA SER A 165 34.94 -41.07 22.91
C SER A 165 34.52 -39.58 22.87
N ARG A 166 35.48 -38.65 22.79
CA ARG A 166 35.20 -37.24 22.61
C ARG A 166 34.56 -36.97 21.22
N ALA A 167 35.09 -37.59 20.16
CA ALA A 167 34.50 -37.47 18.82
C ALA A 167 33.06 -38.03 18.78
N ALA A 168 32.80 -39.14 19.54
CA ALA A 168 31.44 -39.69 19.66
C ALA A 168 30.46 -38.72 20.34
N ILE A 169 30.92 -37.97 21.37
CA ILE A 169 30.09 -36.93 22.00
C ILE A 169 29.75 -35.83 20.98
N VAL A 170 30.74 -35.30 20.25
CA VAL A 170 30.51 -34.27 19.22
C VAL A 170 29.52 -34.74 18.18
N SER A 171 29.61 -36.01 17.76
CA SER A 171 28.65 -36.60 16.80
C SER A 171 27.23 -36.67 17.41
N ALA A 172 27.09 -37.07 18.67
CA ALA A 172 25.80 -37.15 19.36
C ALA A 172 25.17 -35.76 19.57
N GLU A 173 26.00 -34.76 19.91
CA GLU A 173 25.58 -33.35 20.02
C GLU A 173 25.08 -32.80 18.68
N ALA A 174 25.78 -33.09 17.58
CA ALA A 174 25.35 -32.69 16.23
C ALA A 174 23.99 -33.32 15.87
N ASN A 175 23.77 -34.60 16.20
CA ASN A 175 22.47 -35.23 15.98
C ASN A 175 21.35 -34.63 16.84
N ALA A 176 21.63 -34.28 18.10
CA ALA A 176 20.65 -33.61 18.96
C ALA A 176 20.34 -32.20 18.46
N GLN A 177 21.33 -31.47 17.93
CA GLN A 177 21.12 -30.17 17.31
C GLN A 177 20.25 -30.27 16.03
N ALA A 178 20.45 -31.28 15.20
CA ALA A 178 19.59 -31.52 14.03
C ALA A 178 18.14 -31.81 14.45
N ALA A 179 17.93 -32.63 15.49
CA ALA A 179 16.61 -32.92 16.08
C ALA A 179 15.97 -31.65 16.69
N GLN A 180 16.76 -30.76 17.32
CA GLN A 180 16.27 -29.47 17.83
C GLN A 180 15.78 -28.56 16.70
N VAL A 181 16.53 -28.46 15.59
CA VAL A 181 16.10 -27.71 14.42
C VAL A 181 14.77 -28.24 13.88
N ALA A 182 14.58 -29.55 13.84
CA ALA A 182 13.30 -30.13 13.41
C ALA A 182 12.14 -29.73 14.33
N VAL A 183 12.34 -29.62 15.63
CA VAL A 183 11.35 -29.10 16.59
C VAL A 183 11.09 -27.60 16.33
N ASP A 184 12.15 -26.81 16.13
CA ASP A 184 12.01 -25.37 15.88
C ASP A 184 11.24 -25.07 14.59
N GLN A 185 11.34 -25.94 13.58
CA GLN A 185 10.62 -25.83 12.32
C GLN A 185 9.11 -26.08 12.45
N THR A 186 8.64 -26.70 13.55
CA THR A 186 7.20 -26.84 13.82
C THR A 186 6.56 -25.57 14.36
N VAL A 187 7.35 -24.57 14.72
CA VAL A 187 6.89 -23.26 15.20
C VAL A 187 7.02 -22.24 14.10
N ILE A 188 5.88 -21.74 13.64
CA ILE A 188 5.81 -20.74 12.56
C ILE A 188 5.84 -19.35 13.18
N ARG A 189 6.78 -18.51 12.71
CA ARG A 189 7.01 -17.16 13.25
C ARG A 189 6.92 -16.09 12.16
N ALA A 190 6.59 -14.86 12.57
CA ALA A 190 6.58 -13.70 11.69
C ALA A 190 8.00 -13.35 11.22
N PRO A 191 8.24 -13.16 9.91
CA PRO A 191 9.56 -12.80 9.39
C PRO A 191 9.93 -11.32 9.61
N PHE A 192 8.94 -10.45 9.83
CA PHE A 192 9.07 -9.02 10.07
C PHE A 192 7.82 -8.48 10.79
N ASP A 193 7.90 -7.23 11.28
CA ASP A 193 6.76 -6.52 11.88
C ASP A 193 5.74 -6.18 10.80
N GLY A 194 4.46 -6.48 11.05
CA GLY A 194 3.42 -6.24 10.05
C GLY A 194 2.03 -6.61 10.53
N VAL A 195 1.10 -6.65 9.59
CA VAL A 195 -0.30 -7.02 9.81
C VAL A 195 -0.63 -8.26 8.99
N VAL A 196 -1.37 -9.18 9.59
CA VAL A 196 -1.91 -10.34 8.88
C VAL A 196 -3.03 -9.85 7.96
N ILE A 197 -2.84 -9.98 6.64
CA ILE A 197 -3.83 -9.54 5.65
C ILE A 197 -4.74 -10.68 5.18
N GLU A 198 -4.25 -11.91 5.24
CA GLU A 198 -4.99 -13.09 4.77
C GLU A 198 -4.62 -14.33 5.57
N LYS A 199 -5.61 -15.14 5.90
CA LYS A 199 -5.46 -16.44 6.57
C LYS A 199 -5.79 -17.56 5.58
N HIS A 200 -4.84 -18.44 5.32
CA HIS A 200 -4.97 -19.53 4.36
C HIS A 200 -5.29 -20.88 5.00
N ALA A 201 -4.98 -21.07 6.30
CA ALA A 201 -5.13 -22.33 7.00
C ALA A 201 -5.92 -22.19 8.30
N ASN A 202 -6.57 -23.29 8.72
CA ASN A 202 -7.32 -23.40 9.95
C ASN A 202 -6.68 -24.47 10.87
N VAL A 203 -6.95 -24.36 12.16
CA VAL A 203 -6.56 -25.42 13.11
C VAL A 203 -7.19 -26.75 12.68
N GLY A 204 -6.35 -27.79 12.63
CA GLY A 204 -6.70 -29.11 12.13
C GLY A 204 -6.30 -29.38 10.68
N ASP A 205 -5.99 -28.36 9.89
CA ASP A 205 -5.51 -28.52 8.50
C ASP A 205 -4.11 -29.16 8.49
N ASN A 206 -3.84 -29.96 7.46
CA ASN A 206 -2.52 -30.54 7.25
C ASN A 206 -1.68 -29.60 6.39
N ILE A 207 -0.57 -29.12 6.93
CA ILE A 207 0.34 -28.20 6.27
C ILE A 207 1.49 -28.98 5.67
N THR A 208 1.75 -28.74 4.39
CA THR A 208 2.88 -29.34 3.66
C THR A 208 3.76 -28.24 3.09
N PRO A 209 5.10 -28.28 3.36
CA PRO A 209 6.02 -27.26 2.86
C PRO A 209 6.06 -27.30 1.33
N PHE A 210 6.15 -26.11 0.71
CA PHE A 210 6.40 -25.91 -0.73
C PHE A 210 5.43 -26.59 -1.70
N SER A 211 4.23 -26.94 -1.25
CA SER A 211 3.26 -27.55 -2.15
C SER A 211 2.64 -26.50 -3.08
N GLN A 212 2.82 -26.69 -4.40
CA GLN A 212 2.12 -25.96 -5.45
C GLN A 212 0.85 -26.67 -5.93
N ALA A 213 0.48 -27.75 -5.28
CA ALA A 213 -0.76 -28.46 -5.61
C ALA A 213 -1.97 -27.67 -5.12
N SER A 214 -2.99 -27.59 -5.93
CA SER A 214 -4.21 -26.79 -5.71
C SER A 214 -4.95 -27.10 -4.40
N ASP A 215 -4.68 -28.23 -3.76
CA ASP A 215 -5.33 -28.67 -2.53
C ASP A 215 -4.45 -28.62 -1.26
N SER A 216 -3.19 -28.22 -1.38
CA SER A 216 -2.30 -28.14 -0.21
C SER A 216 -1.98 -26.69 0.11
N LYS A 217 -2.36 -26.28 1.29
CA LYS A 217 -2.09 -24.95 1.82
C LYS A 217 -0.62 -24.85 2.23
N GLY A 218 0.23 -24.34 1.33
CA GLY A 218 1.64 -24.14 1.64
C GLY A 218 1.86 -23.01 2.65
N ALA A 219 1.10 -21.93 2.55
CA ALA A 219 1.15 -20.79 3.48
C ALA A 219 0.06 -20.92 4.54
N VAL A 220 0.35 -20.47 5.75
CA VAL A 220 -0.61 -20.41 6.87
C VAL A 220 -1.30 -19.05 6.90
N VAL A 221 -0.52 -17.97 6.76
CA VAL A 221 -1.01 -16.58 6.70
C VAL A 221 -0.16 -15.78 5.73
N THR A 222 -0.72 -14.68 5.23
CA THR A 222 0.03 -13.64 4.52
C THR A 222 0.16 -12.43 5.42
N ILE A 223 1.39 -11.92 5.58
CA ILE A 223 1.72 -10.74 6.37
C ILE A 223 2.20 -9.64 5.43
N ALA A 224 1.72 -8.42 5.65
CA ALA A 224 2.16 -7.22 4.96
C ALA A 224 2.72 -6.19 5.94
N ASP A 225 3.75 -5.50 5.50
CA ASP A 225 4.30 -4.36 6.21
C ASP A 225 3.51 -3.11 5.83
N MET A 226 2.69 -2.66 6.77
CA MET A 226 1.83 -1.49 6.58
C MET A 226 2.62 -0.18 6.65
N GLU A 227 3.86 -0.20 7.12
CA GLU A 227 4.70 1.00 7.23
C GLU A 227 5.38 1.36 5.90
N THR A 228 5.50 0.40 4.99
CA THR A 228 6.22 0.54 3.73
C THR A 228 5.29 0.45 2.51
N LEU A 229 4.07 1.03 2.62
CA LEU A 229 3.16 1.08 1.47
C LEU A 229 3.72 1.97 0.37
N GLU A 230 3.55 1.53 -0.87
CA GLU A 230 3.83 2.30 -2.08
C GLU A 230 2.70 2.10 -3.09
N VAL A 231 2.59 2.96 -4.10
CA VAL A 231 1.65 2.78 -5.20
C VAL A 231 2.41 2.25 -6.41
N GLU A 232 1.95 1.16 -6.96
CA GLU A 232 2.37 0.64 -8.26
C GLU A 232 1.51 1.26 -9.35
N ALA A 233 2.08 2.18 -10.12
CA ALA A 233 1.42 2.91 -11.19
C ALA A 233 1.75 2.31 -12.55
N ASP A 234 0.72 2.01 -13.34
CA ASP A 234 0.83 1.59 -14.73
C ASP A 234 0.96 2.83 -15.63
N VAL A 235 2.15 3.14 -16.11
CA VAL A 235 2.41 4.29 -16.98
C VAL A 235 2.61 3.80 -18.41
N ALA A 236 1.91 4.44 -19.37
CA ALA A 236 2.07 4.11 -20.79
C ALA A 236 3.52 4.31 -21.24
N GLU A 237 4.08 3.36 -22.02
CA GLU A 237 5.47 3.38 -22.53
C GLU A 237 5.80 4.70 -23.21
N SER A 238 4.87 5.27 -23.97
CA SER A 238 5.04 6.55 -24.68
C SER A 238 5.30 7.75 -23.76
N ASN A 239 4.94 7.64 -22.49
CA ASN A 239 5.06 8.74 -21.52
C ASN A 239 6.18 8.53 -20.50
N ILE A 240 6.83 7.35 -20.48
CA ILE A 240 7.83 7.05 -19.45
C ILE A 240 9.04 7.99 -19.49
N GLY A 241 9.41 8.47 -20.68
CA GLY A 241 10.51 9.43 -20.84
C GLY A 241 10.29 10.78 -20.19
N LYS A 242 9.07 11.07 -19.73
CA LYS A 242 8.72 12.31 -19.03
C LYS A 242 8.84 12.19 -17.52
N ILE A 243 9.01 10.98 -16.99
CA ILE A 243 9.06 10.70 -15.54
C ILE A 243 10.50 10.49 -15.11
N THR A 244 10.86 11.09 -13.99
CA THR A 244 12.16 10.93 -13.37
C THR A 244 12.02 10.40 -11.94
N VAL A 245 13.08 9.73 -11.45
CA VAL A 245 13.12 9.29 -10.05
C VAL A 245 13.13 10.51 -9.14
N ASP A 246 12.43 10.41 -8.00
CA ASP A 246 12.19 11.46 -7.00
C ASP A 246 11.24 12.59 -7.45
N GLU A 247 10.62 12.44 -8.63
CA GLU A 247 9.61 13.38 -9.12
C GLU A 247 8.39 13.45 -8.18
N PRO A 248 7.88 14.65 -7.88
CA PRO A 248 6.73 14.80 -7.00
C PRO A 248 5.46 14.30 -7.68
N CYS A 249 4.62 13.63 -6.89
CA CYS A 249 3.32 13.11 -7.32
C CYS A 249 2.23 13.49 -6.33
N GLU A 250 1.00 13.57 -6.82
CA GLU A 250 -0.20 13.61 -6.00
C GLU A 250 -0.95 12.29 -6.16
N LEU A 251 -1.30 11.69 -5.03
CA LEU A 251 -1.99 10.41 -4.94
C LEU A 251 -3.41 10.65 -4.45
N GLN A 252 -4.38 10.13 -5.18
CA GLN A 252 -5.80 10.11 -4.80
C GLN A 252 -6.28 8.67 -4.80
N LEU A 253 -6.80 8.21 -3.67
CA LEU A 253 -7.38 6.88 -3.53
C LEU A 253 -8.86 6.93 -3.87
N ASP A 254 -9.36 5.95 -4.64
CA ASP A 254 -10.78 5.90 -5.01
C ASP A 254 -11.68 5.69 -3.77
N ALA A 255 -11.17 5.00 -2.75
CA ALA A 255 -11.87 4.81 -1.47
C ALA A 255 -11.91 6.08 -0.59
N LEU A 256 -11.00 7.03 -0.81
CA LEU A 256 -10.85 8.27 -0.02
C LEU A 256 -10.72 9.47 -0.97
N PRO A 257 -11.78 9.83 -1.72
CA PRO A 257 -11.71 10.79 -2.81
C PRO A 257 -11.36 12.22 -2.38
N GLU A 258 -11.66 12.58 -1.14
CA GLU A 258 -11.29 13.88 -0.54
C GLU A 258 -9.83 13.96 -0.08
N LEU A 259 -9.15 12.82 0.05
CA LEU A 259 -7.78 12.79 0.54
C LEU A 259 -6.79 12.89 -0.61
N ARG A 260 -5.96 13.95 -0.59
CA ARG A 260 -4.88 14.18 -1.54
C ARG A 260 -3.55 14.01 -0.83
N LEU A 261 -2.87 12.90 -1.09
CA LEU A 261 -1.60 12.55 -0.47
C LEU A 261 -0.44 12.95 -1.36
N ALA A 262 0.64 13.45 -0.75
CA ALA A 262 1.87 13.65 -1.48
C ALA A 262 2.59 12.33 -1.66
N GLY A 263 3.14 12.12 -2.84
CA GLY A 263 4.03 11.02 -3.17
C GLY A 263 5.27 11.49 -3.89
N ARG A 264 6.24 10.58 -4.03
CA ARG A 264 7.41 10.75 -4.89
C ARG A 264 7.69 9.46 -5.64
N VAL A 265 8.16 9.58 -6.86
CA VAL A 265 8.63 8.44 -7.63
C VAL A 265 9.80 7.80 -6.89
N SER A 266 9.62 6.56 -6.44
CA SER A 266 10.65 5.78 -5.75
C SER A 266 11.59 5.13 -6.75
N ARG A 267 11.01 4.48 -7.77
CA ARG A 267 11.76 3.77 -8.80
C ARG A 267 10.89 3.50 -10.02
N ILE A 268 11.52 3.33 -11.15
CA ILE A 268 10.93 2.89 -12.40
C ILE A 268 11.42 1.45 -12.62
N VAL A 269 10.49 0.52 -12.80
CA VAL A 269 10.85 -0.88 -13.04
C VAL A 269 11.25 -1.03 -14.52
N PRO A 270 12.48 -1.49 -14.84
CA PRO A 270 12.97 -1.52 -16.22
C PRO A 270 12.42 -2.71 -17.02
N THR A 271 11.09 -2.89 -16.96
CA THR A 271 10.38 -3.97 -17.65
C THR A 271 9.07 -3.42 -18.18
N VAL A 272 8.76 -3.71 -19.43
CA VAL A 272 7.50 -3.34 -20.07
C VAL A 272 6.52 -4.51 -20.00
N ASP A 273 5.32 -4.27 -19.50
CA ASP A 273 4.22 -5.21 -19.66
C ASP A 273 3.70 -5.13 -21.09
N ARG A 274 3.98 -6.16 -21.88
CA ARG A 274 3.61 -6.22 -23.30
C ARG A 274 2.10 -6.30 -23.52
N SER A 275 1.35 -6.81 -22.56
CA SER A 275 -0.10 -6.96 -22.68
C SER A 275 -0.83 -5.62 -22.56
N LYS A 276 -0.29 -4.71 -21.76
CA LYS A 276 -0.83 -3.38 -21.50
C LYS A 276 -0.05 -2.25 -22.18
N ALA A 277 1.14 -2.51 -22.72
CA ALA A 277 2.11 -1.52 -23.19
C ALA A 277 2.43 -0.46 -22.11
N THR A 278 2.60 -0.90 -20.85
CA THR A 278 2.88 -0.05 -19.70
C THR A 278 4.19 -0.41 -19.04
N VAL A 279 4.79 0.58 -18.38
CA VAL A 279 5.94 0.43 -17.50
C VAL A 279 5.47 0.67 -16.07
N LEU A 280 5.89 -0.17 -15.15
CA LEU A 280 5.53 -0.06 -13.74
C LEU A 280 6.40 1.01 -13.07
N VAL A 281 5.76 2.02 -12.51
CA VAL A 281 6.42 3.08 -11.73
C VAL A 281 5.96 2.97 -10.29
N LYS A 282 6.91 2.89 -9.37
CA LYS A 282 6.63 2.81 -7.93
C LYS A 282 6.72 4.18 -7.31
N VAL A 283 5.66 4.55 -6.61
CA VAL A 283 5.51 5.86 -5.96
C VAL A 283 5.37 5.65 -4.46
N ARG A 284 6.31 6.19 -3.67
CA ARG A 284 6.24 6.17 -2.20
C ARG A 284 5.35 7.29 -1.70
N PHE A 285 4.64 7.05 -0.62
CA PHE A 285 3.94 8.08 0.12
C PHE A 285 4.93 8.98 0.85
N VAL A 286 4.73 10.30 0.79
CA VAL A 286 5.44 11.28 1.62
C VAL A 286 4.61 11.56 2.88
N ASP A 287 3.31 11.77 2.69
CA ASP A 287 2.34 11.90 3.78
C ASP A 287 1.69 10.54 4.00
N ARG A 288 1.65 10.08 5.24
CA ARG A 288 1.02 8.80 5.61
C ARG A 288 -0.35 9.05 6.22
N ASP A 289 -1.30 8.19 5.89
CA ASP A 289 -2.61 8.13 6.51
C ASP A 289 -2.93 6.67 6.84
N ASP A 290 -3.32 6.39 8.08
CA ASP A 290 -3.57 5.02 8.56
C ASP A 290 -4.79 4.33 7.91
N ARG A 291 -5.63 5.10 7.18
CA ARG A 291 -6.76 4.58 6.41
C ARG A 291 -6.35 3.98 5.06
N VAL A 292 -5.10 4.17 4.65
CA VAL A 292 -4.58 3.60 3.41
C VAL A 292 -4.32 2.11 3.60
N LEU A 293 -5.00 1.28 2.82
CA LEU A 293 -4.88 -0.18 2.89
C LEU A 293 -4.28 -0.73 1.59
N PRO A 294 -3.59 -1.88 1.66
CA PRO A 294 -3.17 -2.61 0.48
C PRO A 294 -4.33 -2.88 -0.48
N ASP A 295 -4.01 -3.03 -1.76
CA ASP A 295 -4.91 -3.31 -2.88
C ASP A 295 -5.97 -2.22 -3.15
N MET A 296 -5.92 -1.05 -2.48
CA MET A 296 -6.73 0.11 -2.85
C MET A 296 -6.31 0.67 -4.20
N SER A 297 -7.30 1.00 -5.05
CA SER A 297 -7.08 1.69 -6.32
C SER A 297 -6.65 3.13 -6.08
N ALA A 298 -5.63 3.57 -6.82
CA ALA A 298 -5.08 4.91 -6.74
C ALA A 298 -4.98 5.57 -8.12
N LYS A 299 -5.26 6.87 -8.16
CA LYS A 299 -4.95 7.76 -9.28
C LYS A 299 -3.73 8.57 -8.91
N ILE A 300 -2.77 8.58 -9.80
CA ILE A 300 -1.48 9.25 -9.62
C ILE A 300 -1.37 10.38 -10.62
N ALA A 301 -1.23 11.61 -10.14
CA ALA A 301 -0.84 12.74 -10.95
C ALA A 301 0.65 13.01 -10.76
N PHE A 302 1.44 12.84 -11.80
CA PHE A 302 2.86 13.22 -11.80
C PHE A 302 2.95 14.72 -12.03
N LEU A 303 3.76 15.42 -11.26
CA LEU A 303 3.75 16.88 -11.18
C LEU A 303 5.11 17.47 -11.56
N THR A 304 5.09 18.55 -12.30
CA THR A 304 6.31 19.28 -12.70
C THR A 304 7.03 19.94 -11.52
N LYS A 305 6.32 20.19 -10.41
CA LYS A 305 6.88 20.77 -9.18
C LYS A 305 6.13 20.29 -7.93
N PRO A 306 6.77 20.29 -6.76
CA PRO A 306 6.11 19.96 -5.51
C PRO A 306 4.92 20.89 -5.23
N VAL A 307 3.80 20.33 -4.79
CA VAL A 307 2.58 21.07 -4.44
C VAL A 307 2.63 21.41 -2.96
N SER A 308 2.36 22.67 -2.64
CA SER A 308 2.25 23.11 -1.25
C SER A 308 0.98 22.54 -0.60
N PRO A 309 0.92 22.41 0.75
CA PRO A 309 -0.29 21.95 1.43
C PRO A 309 -1.52 22.81 1.13
N LYS A 310 -1.34 24.11 0.80
CA LYS A 310 -2.43 25.02 0.41
C LYS A 310 -3.01 24.68 -0.97
N ASP A 311 -2.18 24.27 -1.91
CA ASP A 311 -2.59 23.95 -3.28
C ASP A 311 -3.31 22.58 -3.38
N ARG A 312 -3.27 21.78 -2.31
CA ARG A 312 -4.04 20.51 -2.18
C ARG A 312 -5.45 20.71 -1.62
N GLN A 313 -5.77 21.93 -1.19
CA GLN A 313 -7.13 22.24 -0.74
C GLN A 313 -8.00 22.60 -1.94
N PRO A 314 -9.25 22.13 -1.97
CA PRO A 314 -10.17 22.47 -3.04
C PRO A 314 -10.49 23.96 -3.01
N VAL A 315 -10.42 24.60 -4.16
CA VAL A 315 -10.88 25.97 -4.37
C VAL A 315 -12.12 25.97 -5.27
N VAL A 316 -12.99 26.92 -5.04
CA VAL A 316 -14.16 27.11 -5.89
C VAL A 316 -13.70 27.65 -7.23
N ALA A 317 -14.11 27.03 -8.32
CA ALA A 317 -13.70 27.43 -9.66
C ALA A 317 -14.87 27.42 -10.64
N VAL A 318 -14.80 28.30 -11.63
CA VAL A 318 -15.80 28.46 -12.68
C VAL A 318 -15.12 28.63 -14.04
N GLN A 319 -15.85 28.39 -15.11
CA GLN A 319 -15.37 28.73 -16.45
C GLN A 319 -15.22 30.24 -16.57
N PRO A 320 -14.12 30.76 -17.15
CA PRO A 320 -13.91 32.20 -17.33
C PRO A 320 -15.07 32.91 -18.06
N ALA A 321 -15.72 32.20 -18.99
CA ALA A 321 -16.87 32.68 -19.73
C ALA A 321 -18.11 32.98 -18.84
N ALA A 322 -18.18 32.48 -17.60
CA ALA A 322 -19.28 32.78 -16.67
C ALA A 322 -19.06 34.08 -15.87
N ILE A 323 -17.90 34.70 -16.00
CA ILE A 323 -17.55 35.94 -15.32
C ILE A 323 -17.72 37.10 -16.27
N ALA A 324 -18.57 38.06 -15.90
CA ALA A 324 -18.73 39.31 -16.62
C ALA A 324 -18.12 40.49 -15.85
N GLU A 325 -17.79 41.54 -16.53
CA GLU A 325 -17.38 42.80 -15.94
C GLU A 325 -18.54 43.80 -16.05
N ARG A 326 -18.99 44.33 -14.90
CA ARG A 326 -20.06 45.31 -14.78
C ARG A 326 -19.58 46.42 -13.85
N ASP A 327 -19.70 47.67 -14.31
CA ASP A 327 -19.32 48.86 -13.54
C ASP A 327 -17.92 48.75 -12.89
N GLY A 328 -16.96 48.16 -13.63
CA GLY A 328 -15.58 47.95 -13.18
C GLY A 328 -15.45 46.84 -12.11
N ARG A 329 -16.49 46.03 -11.89
CA ARG A 329 -16.49 44.90 -10.97
C ARG A 329 -16.73 43.59 -11.70
N LYS A 330 -16.08 42.52 -11.25
CA LYS A 330 -16.33 41.18 -11.75
C LYS A 330 -17.54 40.58 -11.03
N VAL A 331 -18.49 40.11 -11.82
CA VAL A 331 -19.74 39.55 -11.36
C VAL A 331 -20.03 38.21 -12.03
N ALA A 332 -20.73 37.33 -11.33
CA ALA A 332 -21.31 36.12 -11.89
C ALA A 332 -22.82 36.12 -11.69
N PHE A 333 -23.54 35.53 -12.62
CA PHE A 333 -24.99 35.51 -12.65
C PHE A 333 -25.50 34.12 -12.21
N LEU A 334 -25.90 34.02 -10.92
CA LEU A 334 -26.43 32.80 -10.30
C LEU A 334 -27.89 32.58 -10.71
N ILE A 335 -28.22 31.39 -11.18
CA ILE A 335 -29.60 31.03 -11.50
C ILE A 335 -30.23 30.36 -10.27
N LYS A 336 -31.33 30.96 -9.80
CA LYS A 336 -32.14 30.41 -8.72
C LYS A 336 -33.62 30.61 -9.07
N ASP A 337 -34.42 29.52 -9.02
CA ASP A 337 -35.87 29.56 -9.31
C ASP A 337 -36.20 30.25 -10.65
N ASP A 338 -35.48 29.88 -11.70
CA ASP A 338 -35.59 30.49 -13.07
C ASP A 338 -35.32 31.99 -13.13
N THR A 339 -34.76 32.57 -12.08
CA THR A 339 -34.35 33.97 -12.03
C THR A 339 -32.84 34.07 -11.84
N VAL A 340 -32.26 35.10 -12.45
CA VAL A 340 -30.85 35.42 -12.36
C VAL A 340 -30.61 36.37 -11.21
N ARG A 341 -29.60 36.06 -10.39
CA ARG A 341 -29.10 36.94 -9.33
C ARG A 341 -27.67 37.32 -9.61
N GLU A 342 -27.38 38.61 -9.63
CA GLU A 342 -26.03 39.12 -9.75
C GLU A 342 -25.27 38.95 -8.42
N VAL A 343 -24.11 38.28 -8.49
CA VAL A 343 -23.25 38.04 -7.32
C VAL A 343 -21.86 38.60 -7.64
N PRO A 344 -21.32 39.52 -6.83
CA PRO A 344 -19.96 39.96 -6.96
C PRO A 344 -18.98 38.85 -6.70
N VAL A 345 -18.00 38.65 -7.59
CA VAL A 345 -16.98 37.61 -7.48
C VAL A 345 -15.59 38.22 -7.56
N THR A 346 -14.65 37.63 -6.77
CA THR A 346 -13.23 37.94 -6.93
C THR A 346 -12.54 36.76 -7.61
N THR A 347 -11.76 37.04 -8.65
CA THR A 347 -11.03 36.03 -9.40
C THR A 347 -9.65 35.82 -8.80
N GLY A 348 -9.25 34.55 -8.67
CA GLY A 348 -7.93 34.13 -8.23
C GLY A 348 -7.08 33.57 -9.37
N VAL A 349 -6.40 32.48 -9.10
CA VAL A 349 -5.47 31.82 -10.05
C VAL A 349 -6.24 31.08 -11.14
N ALA A 350 -5.69 31.10 -12.36
CA ALA A 350 -6.20 30.29 -13.48
C ALA A 350 -5.82 28.81 -13.24
N LEU A 351 -6.77 27.90 -13.46
CA LEU A 351 -6.68 26.47 -13.24
C LEU A 351 -7.05 25.70 -14.52
N GLY A 352 -6.14 25.68 -15.49
CA GLY A 352 -6.44 25.15 -16.82
C GLY A 352 -7.58 25.97 -17.48
N ASP A 353 -8.69 25.30 -17.80
CA ASP A 353 -9.89 25.90 -18.38
C ASP A 353 -10.82 26.61 -17.38
N LEU A 354 -10.44 26.62 -16.10
CA LEU A 354 -11.20 27.21 -15.00
C LEU A 354 -10.43 28.37 -14.36
N VAL A 355 -11.15 29.21 -13.62
CA VAL A 355 -10.56 30.26 -12.77
C VAL A 355 -11.10 30.12 -11.37
N ALA A 356 -10.21 30.18 -10.39
CA ALA A 356 -10.60 30.21 -8.99
C ALA A 356 -11.42 31.47 -8.71
N VAL A 357 -12.53 31.30 -8.00
CA VAL A 357 -13.42 32.43 -7.62
C VAL A 357 -13.85 32.33 -6.18
N SER A 358 -14.13 33.47 -5.57
CA SER A 358 -14.83 33.56 -4.31
C SER A 358 -16.11 34.37 -4.46
N GLY A 359 -17.13 34.06 -3.63
CA GLY A 359 -18.45 34.67 -3.70
C GLY A 359 -19.57 33.73 -4.12
N VAL A 360 -19.24 32.57 -4.68
CA VAL A 360 -20.18 31.48 -5.07
C VAL A 360 -19.80 30.16 -4.39
N ARG A 361 -20.70 29.19 -4.41
CA ARG A 361 -20.53 27.88 -3.75
C ARG A 361 -20.44 26.77 -4.79
N PRO A 362 -19.72 25.68 -4.51
CA PRO A 362 -19.76 24.49 -5.36
C PRO A 362 -21.19 23.97 -5.52
N GLY A 363 -21.56 23.64 -6.77
CA GLY A 363 -22.92 23.21 -7.10
C GLY A 363 -23.84 24.35 -7.57
N ASP A 364 -23.48 25.61 -7.37
CA ASP A 364 -24.24 26.74 -7.90
C ASP A 364 -24.25 26.69 -9.45
N VAL A 365 -25.38 27.05 -10.05
CA VAL A 365 -25.55 27.11 -11.50
C VAL A 365 -25.45 28.56 -11.95
N LEU A 366 -24.50 28.85 -12.82
CA LEU A 366 -24.25 30.18 -13.35
C LEU A 366 -24.63 30.26 -14.82
N VAL A 367 -24.96 31.46 -15.28
CA VAL A 367 -25.09 31.76 -16.71
C VAL A 367 -23.72 31.72 -17.37
N ARG A 368 -23.59 30.90 -18.44
CA ARG A 368 -22.38 30.86 -19.27
C ARG A 368 -22.46 32.00 -20.32
N ALA A 369 -21.42 32.80 -20.41
CA ALA A 369 -21.32 33.92 -21.34
C ALA A 369 -22.52 34.92 -21.25
N PRO A 370 -22.70 35.57 -20.06
CA PRO A 370 -23.81 36.51 -19.88
C PRO A 370 -23.65 37.71 -20.78
N ASN A 371 -24.69 38.01 -21.61
CA ASN A 371 -24.76 39.19 -22.48
C ASN A 371 -25.22 40.44 -21.70
N GLU A 372 -25.27 41.59 -22.36
CA GLU A 372 -25.66 42.87 -21.75
C GLU A 372 -27.11 42.92 -21.25
N HIS A 373 -27.97 42.02 -21.76
CA HIS A 373 -29.39 41.95 -21.40
C HIS A 373 -29.63 41.13 -20.12
N ILE A 374 -28.66 40.36 -19.68
CA ILE A 374 -28.75 39.61 -18.41
C ILE A 374 -28.44 40.55 -17.23
N LYS A 375 -29.47 40.86 -16.46
CA LYS A 375 -29.40 41.71 -15.26
C LYS A 375 -30.01 40.98 -14.06
N ASP A 376 -29.79 41.51 -12.88
CA ASP A 376 -30.39 41.00 -11.64
C ASP A 376 -31.93 40.95 -11.77
N GLY A 377 -32.54 39.81 -11.36
CA GLY A 377 -34.00 39.60 -11.41
C GLY A 377 -34.57 39.19 -12.78
N VAL A 378 -33.78 39.05 -13.83
CA VAL A 378 -34.27 38.61 -15.16
C VAL A 378 -34.65 37.14 -15.12
N LYS A 379 -35.82 36.79 -15.67
CA LYS A 379 -36.22 35.39 -15.87
C LYS A 379 -35.47 34.77 -17.05
N VAL A 380 -34.95 33.55 -16.80
CA VAL A 380 -34.18 32.82 -17.82
C VAL A 380 -34.75 31.42 -18.02
N THR A 381 -34.58 30.89 -19.22
CA THR A 381 -34.84 29.48 -19.51
C THR A 381 -33.53 28.80 -19.85
N VAL A 382 -33.22 27.73 -19.13
CA VAL A 382 -32.00 26.97 -19.33
C VAL A 382 -32.11 26.16 -20.60
N VAL A 383 -31.23 26.39 -21.57
CA VAL A 383 -31.07 25.56 -22.76
C VAL A 383 -30.09 24.46 -22.42
N LYS A 384 -30.60 23.22 -22.30
CA LYS A 384 -29.73 22.02 -22.22
C LYS A 384 -29.19 21.74 -23.62
N LYS A 385 -27.87 21.71 -23.74
CA LYS A 385 -27.17 21.27 -24.95
C LYS A 385 -26.86 19.78 -24.84
#